data_6e8b1c51c497e8d89321eb97f5b2462f
#
_entry.id   6e8b1c51c497e8d89321eb97f5b2462f
#
_cell.length_a   1.000
_cell.length_b   1.000
_cell.length_c   1.000
_cell.angle_alpha   90.00
_cell.angle_beta   90.00
_cell.angle_gamma   90.00
#
_symmetry.space_group_name_H-M   'P 1'
#
loop_
_entity.id
_entity.type
_entity.pdbx_description
1 polymer ?
#
loop_
_entity_poly.entity_id
_entity_poly.type
_entity_poly.pdbx_seq_one_letter_code
_entity_poly.pdbx_strand_id
1 'polypeptide(L)'
;ENYIVEKFYTYSKEYRVHVAKVGDEYNAFYSLRKMLVNDIPDEDRWFRNDANCVWILEDNEQFDAPVNWDSIKEQACKAIESVGLSIGCVDVKTQSRKGECGCIILETNSAPSLSEITAEKYNEQLKLILNV
;
A
#
# COMPACT_ATOMS: atom_id res chain seq x y z
N GLU A 1 20.55 19.79 -9.20
CA GLU A 1 19.74 18.68 -8.64
C GLU A 1 18.35 19.21 -8.33
N ASN A 2 17.32 18.43 -8.69
CA ASN A 2 15.92 18.76 -8.39
C ASN A 2 15.53 18.02 -7.12
N TYR A 3 14.92 18.72 -6.16
CA TYR A 3 14.42 18.18 -4.91
C TYR A 3 12.91 18.31 -4.84
N ILE A 4 12.23 17.32 -4.27
CA ILE A 4 10.82 17.40 -3.88
C ILE A 4 10.80 17.65 -2.38
N VAL A 5 10.04 18.66 -1.95
CA VAL A 5 9.83 18.98 -0.54
C VAL A 5 8.40 18.59 -0.17
N GLU A 6 8.26 17.67 0.77
CA GLU A 6 6.98 17.17 1.23
C GLU A 6 6.82 17.35 2.74
N LYS A 7 5.56 17.41 3.20
CA LYS A 7 5.26 17.41 4.62
C LYS A 7 5.63 16.06 5.23
N PHE A 8 6.41 16.07 6.30
CA PHE A 8 6.71 14.86 7.06
C PHE A 8 5.55 14.48 7.99
N TYR A 9 5.09 13.23 7.90
CA TYR A 9 4.04 12.67 8.75
C TYR A 9 4.59 11.58 9.64
N THR A 10 4.37 11.71 10.96
CA THR A 10 4.84 10.75 12.00
C THR A 10 3.88 9.56 12.17
N TYR A 11 3.22 9.12 11.10
CA TYR A 11 2.33 7.97 11.14
C TYR A 11 3.15 6.67 11.26
N SER A 12 2.66 5.75 12.07
CA SER A 12 3.45 4.62 12.55
C SER A 12 3.45 3.40 11.65
N LYS A 13 2.41 3.22 10.82
CA LYS A 13 2.27 2.06 9.94
C LYS A 13 2.22 2.49 8.48
N GLU A 14 2.81 1.66 7.63
CA GLU A 14 2.86 1.87 6.19
C GLU A 14 2.36 0.61 5.49
N TYR A 15 1.44 0.80 4.55
CA TYR A 15 0.85 -0.27 3.77
C TYR A 15 0.96 0.04 2.28
N ARG A 16 1.05 -1.00 1.48
CA ARG A 16 0.88 -0.96 0.03
C ARG A 16 -0.42 -1.65 -0.33
N VAL A 17 -1.32 -0.94 -0.96
CA VAL A 17 -2.64 -1.44 -1.39
C VAL A 17 -2.64 -1.59 -2.90
N HIS A 18 -2.80 -2.80 -3.40
CA HIS A 18 -2.89 -3.09 -4.82
C HIS A 18 -4.34 -2.98 -5.27
N VAL A 19 -4.56 -2.23 -6.36
CA VAL A 19 -5.88 -1.86 -6.87
C VAL A 19 -5.98 -2.21 -8.35
N ALA A 20 -7.11 -2.74 -8.77
CA ALA A 20 -7.43 -3.00 -10.17
C ALA A 20 -8.85 -2.54 -10.49
N LYS A 21 -9.03 -2.03 -11.72
CA LYS A 21 -10.33 -1.74 -12.31
C LYS A 21 -10.81 -2.96 -13.08
N VAL A 22 -11.92 -3.56 -12.64
CA VAL A 22 -12.59 -4.66 -13.33
C VAL A 22 -13.97 -4.19 -13.76
N GLY A 23 -14.23 -4.15 -15.06
CA GLY A 23 -15.40 -3.44 -15.59
C GLY A 23 -15.31 -1.95 -15.27
N ASP A 24 -16.32 -1.43 -14.58
CA ASP A 24 -16.38 -0.01 -14.16
C ASP A 24 -16.00 0.22 -12.69
N GLU A 25 -15.64 -0.84 -11.96
CA GLU A 25 -15.37 -0.78 -10.52
C GLU A 25 -13.89 -0.91 -10.21
N TYR A 26 -13.40 -0.07 -9.28
CA TYR A 26 -12.07 -0.17 -8.70
C TYR A 26 -12.12 -1.00 -7.42
N ASN A 27 -11.25 -2.00 -7.33
CA ASN A 27 -11.19 -2.93 -6.22
C ASN A 27 -9.77 -3.04 -5.66
N ALA A 28 -9.61 -2.89 -4.36
CA ALA A 28 -8.39 -3.25 -3.66
C ALA A 28 -8.36 -4.77 -3.52
N PHE A 29 -7.48 -5.44 -4.26
CA PHE A 29 -7.48 -6.89 -4.38
C PHE A 29 -6.43 -7.58 -3.52
N TYR A 30 -5.42 -6.84 -3.06
CA TYR A 30 -4.38 -7.37 -2.17
C TYR A 30 -3.62 -6.25 -1.48
N SER A 31 -3.05 -6.53 -0.31
CA SER A 31 -2.28 -5.52 0.43
C SER A 31 -1.07 -6.13 1.14
N LEU A 32 -0.08 -5.28 1.36
CA LEU A 32 1.14 -5.59 2.08
C LEU A 32 1.38 -4.52 3.15
N ARG A 33 1.91 -4.93 4.30
CA ARG A 33 2.41 -3.98 5.31
C ARG A 33 3.93 -3.89 5.22
N LYS A 34 4.47 -2.67 5.14
CA LYS A 34 5.90 -2.42 5.24
C LYS A 34 6.28 -2.22 6.70
N MET A 35 7.07 -3.12 7.24
CA MET A 35 7.45 -3.13 8.65
C MET A 35 8.97 -3.07 8.79
N LEU A 36 9.47 -2.20 9.68
CA LEU A 36 10.90 -2.18 10.03
C LEU A 36 11.29 -3.50 10.68
N VAL A 37 12.44 -4.03 10.30
CA VAL A 37 13.05 -5.16 11.02
C VAL A 37 13.42 -4.73 12.45
N ASN A 38 13.63 -5.71 13.32
CA ASN A 38 14.12 -5.45 14.67
C ASN A 38 15.55 -4.86 14.60
N ASP A 39 15.96 -4.20 15.69
CA ASP A 39 17.32 -3.71 15.91
C ASP A 39 17.79 -2.58 14.97
N ILE A 40 16.86 -1.81 14.39
CA ILE A 40 17.20 -0.58 13.68
C ILE A 40 17.46 0.54 14.70
N PRO A 41 18.59 1.25 14.63
CA PRO A 41 18.87 2.43 15.46
C PRO A 41 17.78 3.50 15.32
N ASP A 42 17.46 4.21 16.40
CA ASP A 42 16.35 5.17 16.40
C ASP A 42 16.56 6.29 15.38
N GLU A 43 17.79 6.71 15.13
CA GLU A 43 18.15 7.70 14.11
C GLU A 43 17.86 7.24 12.68
N ASP A 44 17.81 5.94 12.41
CA ASP A 44 17.56 5.35 11.08
C ASP A 44 16.12 4.92 10.87
N ARG A 45 15.27 4.94 11.91
CA ARG A 45 13.88 4.44 11.85
C ARG A 45 12.94 5.30 10.99
N TRP A 46 13.33 6.52 10.70
CA TRP A 46 12.56 7.43 9.84
C TRP A 46 12.64 7.07 8.36
N PHE A 47 13.73 6.40 7.95
CA PHE A 47 13.99 6.01 6.57
C PHE A 47 13.76 4.51 6.39
N ARG A 48 12.79 4.17 5.54
CA ARG A 48 12.37 2.79 5.26
C ARG A 48 12.75 2.40 3.85
N ASN A 49 13.58 1.38 3.73
CA ASN A 49 14.04 0.82 2.45
C ASN A 49 14.02 -0.71 2.50
N ASP A 50 14.40 -1.36 1.41
CA ASP A 50 14.39 -2.82 1.31
C ASP A 50 15.45 -3.50 2.20
N ALA A 51 16.49 -2.76 2.64
CA ALA A 51 17.50 -3.30 3.52
C ALA A 51 17.06 -3.35 4.99
N ASN A 52 16.16 -2.47 5.43
CA ASN A 52 15.72 -2.34 6.81
C ASN A 52 14.24 -2.67 7.04
N CYS A 53 13.52 -3.06 5.99
CA CYS A 53 12.10 -3.41 6.06
C CYS A 53 11.83 -4.80 5.54
N VAL A 54 10.73 -5.37 6.03
CA VAL A 54 10.10 -6.57 5.49
C VAL A 54 8.67 -6.27 5.07
N TRP A 55 8.19 -6.99 4.07
CA TRP A 55 6.81 -6.94 3.61
C TRP A 55 6.02 -8.07 4.25
N ILE A 56 5.00 -7.70 5.01
CA ILE A 56 4.07 -8.63 5.67
C ILE A 56 2.83 -8.77 4.77
N LEU A 57 2.48 -10.00 4.45
CA LEU A 57 1.33 -10.31 3.61
C LEU A 57 0.01 -10.05 4.36
N GLU A 58 -1.05 -9.72 3.64
CA GLU A 58 -2.36 -9.36 4.20
C GLU A 58 -3.00 -10.49 5.05
N ASP A 59 -2.71 -11.73 4.75
CA ASP A 59 -3.19 -12.91 5.47
C ASP A 59 -2.34 -13.30 6.70
N ASN A 60 -1.26 -12.56 6.96
CA ASN A 60 -0.40 -12.79 8.13
C ASN A 60 -0.90 -12.00 9.35
N GLU A 61 -0.84 -12.60 10.53
CA GLU A 61 -1.26 -11.96 11.80
C GLU A 61 -0.53 -10.63 12.07
N GLN A 62 0.72 -10.49 11.63
CA GLN A 62 1.52 -9.28 11.77
C GLN A 62 1.11 -8.15 10.81
N PHE A 63 0.19 -8.40 9.88
CA PHE A 63 -0.33 -7.36 9.00
C PHE A 63 -0.98 -6.24 9.80
N ASP A 64 -1.72 -6.59 10.88
CA ASP A 64 -2.22 -5.65 11.89
C ASP A 64 -2.98 -4.47 11.24
N ALA A 65 -4.05 -4.80 10.50
CA ALA A 65 -4.88 -3.82 9.81
C ALA A 65 -5.49 -2.79 10.79
N PRO A 66 -5.52 -1.50 10.41
CA PRO A 66 -6.28 -0.50 11.17
C PRO A 66 -7.77 -0.82 11.24
N VAL A 67 -8.46 -0.30 12.27
CA VAL A 67 -9.90 -0.54 12.48
C VAL A 67 -10.78 -0.05 11.31
N ASN A 68 -10.33 0.97 10.59
CA ASN A 68 -11.01 1.54 9.40
C ASN A 68 -10.36 1.08 8.09
N TRP A 69 -9.85 -0.16 8.05
CA TRP A 69 -9.10 -0.67 6.90
C TRP A 69 -9.89 -0.59 5.58
N ASP A 70 -11.19 -0.86 5.60
CA ASP A 70 -12.04 -0.76 4.41
C ASP A 70 -12.11 0.67 3.85
N SER A 71 -12.21 1.67 4.73
CA SER A 71 -12.14 3.08 4.31
C SER A 71 -10.77 3.43 3.69
N ILE A 72 -9.69 2.86 4.19
CA ILE A 72 -8.34 3.05 3.63
C ILE A 72 -8.23 2.42 2.24
N LYS A 73 -8.79 1.22 2.04
CA LYS A 73 -8.89 0.58 0.72
C LYS A 73 -9.70 1.42 -0.28
N GLU A 74 -10.82 2.01 0.15
CA GLU A 74 -11.60 2.92 -0.68
C GLU A 74 -10.79 4.17 -1.09
N GLN A 75 -10.00 4.75 -0.18
CA GLN A 75 -9.11 5.87 -0.51
C GLN A 75 -8.04 5.47 -1.52
N ALA A 76 -7.50 4.27 -1.42
CA ALA A 76 -6.54 3.73 -2.39
C ALA A 76 -7.19 3.55 -3.78
N CYS A 77 -8.41 3.03 -3.85
CA CYS A 77 -9.16 2.93 -5.10
C CYS A 77 -9.36 4.30 -5.75
N LYS A 78 -9.80 5.31 -4.98
CA LYS A 78 -9.96 6.70 -5.46
C LYS A 78 -8.64 7.31 -5.93
N ALA A 79 -7.53 7.00 -5.27
CA ALA A 79 -6.21 7.48 -5.69
C ALA A 79 -5.81 6.91 -7.07
N ILE A 80 -5.98 5.62 -7.31
CA ILE A 80 -5.72 4.99 -8.61
C ILE A 80 -6.66 5.53 -9.69
N GLU A 81 -7.94 5.68 -9.40
CA GLU A 81 -8.92 6.28 -10.29
C GLU A 81 -8.55 7.71 -10.69
N SER A 82 -8.15 8.53 -9.70
CA SER A 82 -7.83 9.96 -9.92
C SER A 82 -6.64 10.19 -10.84
N VAL A 83 -5.71 9.25 -10.91
CA VAL A 83 -4.55 9.29 -11.83
C VAL A 83 -4.80 8.53 -13.14
N GLY A 84 -6.00 7.99 -13.35
CA GLY A 84 -6.41 7.33 -14.59
C GLY A 84 -5.76 5.96 -14.83
N LEU A 85 -5.27 5.29 -13.78
CA LEU A 85 -4.70 3.94 -13.90
C LEU A 85 -5.80 2.89 -13.81
N SER A 86 -5.69 1.82 -14.60
CA SER A 86 -6.58 0.66 -14.50
C SER A 86 -6.06 -0.40 -13.52
N ILE A 87 -4.77 -0.40 -13.23
CA ILE A 87 -4.14 -1.28 -12.25
C ILE A 87 -2.88 -0.62 -11.70
N GLY A 88 -2.59 -0.85 -10.44
CA GLY A 88 -1.43 -0.29 -9.77
C GLY A 88 -1.44 -0.51 -8.28
N CYS A 89 -0.57 0.18 -7.57
CA CYS A 89 -0.60 0.19 -6.11
C CYS A 89 -0.50 1.60 -5.53
N VAL A 90 -0.89 1.69 -4.28
CA VAL A 90 -0.89 2.92 -3.48
C VAL A 90 -0.14 2.67 -2.18
N ASP A 91 0.89 3.46 -1.92
CA ASP A 91 1.57 3.45 -0.64
C ASP A 91 0.89 4.42 0.31
N VAL A 92 0.51 3.91 1.48
CA VAL A 92 -0.34 4.60 2.47
C VAL A 92 0.34 4.57 3.83
N LYS A 93 0.41 5.72 4.50
CA LYS A 93 0.74 5.78 5.93
C LYS A 93 -0.52 5.94 6.77
N THR A 94 -0.58 5.23 7.89
CA THR A 94 -1.73 5.23 8.80
C THR A 94 -1.32 5.43 10.25
N GLN A 95 -2.22 6.02 11.04
CA GLN A 95 -2.09 6.04 12.48
C GLN A 95 -2.56 4.69 13.06
N SER A 96 -1.85 4.16 14.06
CA SER A 96 -2.19 2.87 14.68
C SER A 96 -2.98 3.01 15.98
N ARG A 97 -3.62 4.14 16.23
CA ARG A 97 -4.35 4.38 17.49
C ARG A 97 -5.78 3.84 17.41
N LYS A 98 -6.33 3.49 18.57
CA LYS A 98 -7.75 3.15 18.73
C LYS A 98 -8.60 4.36 18.35
N GLY A 99 -9.63 4.15 17.52
CA GLY A 99 -10.54 5.19 17.03
C GLY A 99 -10.36 5.46 15.53
N GLU A 100 -10.82 6.61 15.08
CA GLU A 100 -10.64 7.03 13.69
C GLU A 100 -9.16 7.13 13.36
N CYS A 101 -8.75 6.34 12.40
CA CYS A 101 -7.38 6.27 11.94
C CYS A 101 -7.22 7.17 10.70
N GLY A 102 -6.48 8.25 10.84
CA GLY A 102 -6.11 9.05 9.68
C GLY A 102 -5.21 8.26 8.74
N CYS A 103 -5.36 8.47 7.44
CA CYS A 103 -4.44 7.92 6.45
C CYS A 103 -3.92 9.01 5.52
N ILE A 104 -2.71 8.81 5.01
CA ILE A 104 -2.06 9.67 4.02
C ILE A 104 -1.64 8.80 2.85
N ILE A 105 -2.08 9.15 1.66
CA ILE A 105 -1.56 8.58 0.42
C ILE A 105 -0.18 9.20 0.18
N LEU A 106 0.83 8.37 0.09
CA LEU A 106 2.20 8.80 -0.18
C LEU A 106 2.46 8.87 -1.68
N GLU A 107 2.13 7.80 -2.39
CA GLU A 107 2.32 7.70 -3.84
C GLU A 107 1.39 6.69 -4.48
N THR A 108 1.21 6.82 -5.78
CA THR A 108 0.63 5.81 -6.67
C THR A 108 1.70 5.29 -7.60
N ASN A 109 1.73 3.97 -7.84
CA ASN A 109 2.73 3.34 -8.69
C ASN A 109 2.05 2.41 -9.71
N SER A 110 2.31 2.66 -11.00
CA SER A 110 1.74 1.88 -12.11
C SER A 110 2.49 0.56 -12.39
N ALA A 111 3.73 0.43 -11.89
CA ALA A 111 4.58 -0.74 -12.13
C ALA A 111 5.38 -1.12 -10.86
N PRO A 112 4.69 -1.51 -9.77
CA PRO A 112 5.38 -1.90 -8.55
C PRO A 112 6.19 -3.18 -8.75
N SER A 113 7.29 -3.32 -8.02
CA SER A 113 7.97 -4.60 -7.90
C SER A 113 7.04 -5.62 -7.23
N LEU A 114 6.95 -6.81 -7.79
CA LEU A 114 6.05 -7.87 -7.34
C LEU A 114 6.85 -9.04 -6.80
N SER A 115 6.47 -9.55 -5.62
CA SER A 115 6.85 -10.89 -5.20
C SER A 115 6.08 -11.93 -6.01
N GLU A 116 6.49 -13.20 -5.94
CA GLU A 116 5.80 -14.30 -6.61
C GLU A 116 4.29 -14.33 -6.27
N ILE A 117 3.95 -14.27 -4.97
CA ILE A 117 2.55 -14.25 -4.50
C ILE A 117 1.79 -13.04 -5.05
N THR A 118 2.38 -11.86 -5.02
CA THR A 118 1.74 -10.65 -5.54
C THR A 118 1.57 -10.72 -7.06
N ALA A 119 2.53 -11.30 -7.78
CA ALA A 119 2.43 -11.51 -9.23
C ALA A 119 1.28 -12.47 -9.59
N GLU A 120 1.05 -13.53 -8.81
CA GLU A 120 -0.11 -14.41 -8.98
C GLU A 120 -1.42 -13.63 -8.82
N LYS A 121 -1.53 -12.77 -7.79
CA LYS A 121 -2.70 -11.92 -7.58
C LYS A 121 -2.93 -10.95 -8.75
N TYR A 122 -1.87 -10.34 -9.28
CA TYR A 122 -1.96 -9.52 -10.48
C TYR A 122 -2.44 -10.30 -11.69
N ASN A 123 -1.94 -11.52 -11.89
CA ASN A 123 -2.36 -12.38 -13.00
C ASN A 123 -3.85 -12.74 -12.90
N GLU A 124 -4.38 -13.00 -11.70
CA GLU A 124 -5.82 -13.20 -11.47
C GLU A 124 -6.62 -11.96 -11.90
N GLN A 125 -6.19 -10.75 -11.51
CA GLN A 125 -6.88 -9.52 -11.88
C GLN A 125 -6.80 -9.23 -13.39
N LEU A 126 -5.64 -9.44 -14.01
CA LEU A 126 -5.48 -9.25 -15.44
C LEU A 126 -6.39 -10.17 -16.26
N LYS A 127 -6.58 -11.42 -15.82
CA LYS A 127 -7.55 -12.33 -16.45
C LYS A 127 -8.98 -11.80 -16.37
N LEU A 128 -9.38 -11.22 -15.22
CA LEU A 128 -10.70 -10.61 -15.05
C LEU A 128 -10.87 -9.37 -15.95
N ILE A 129 -9.84 -8.51 -16.03
CA ILE A 129 -9.85 -7.31 -16.89
C ILE A 129 -9.97 -7.69 -18.37
N LEU A 130 -9.26 -8.74 -18.79
CA LEU A 130 -9.21 -9.19 -20.18
C LEU A 130 -10.33 -10.17 -20.57
N ASN A 131 -11.15 -10.59 -19.61
CA ASN A 131 -12.19 -11.62 -19.80
C ASN A 131 -11.66 -12.95 -20.35
N VAL A 132 -10.53 -13.40 -19.83
CA VAL A 132 -9.90 -14.66 -20.24
C VAL A 132 -9.69 -15.62 -19.09
#